data_d2baa1c30e33539d73aed68fcedd1cf6
#
_entry.id   d2baa1c30e33539d73aed68fcedd1cf6
#
_cell.length_a   1.000
_cell.length_b   1.000
_cell.length_c   1.000
_cell.angle_alpha   90.00
_cell.angle_beta   90.00
_cell.angle_gamma   90.00
#
_symmetry.space_group_name_H-M   'P 1'
#
loop_
_entity.id
_entity.type
_entity.pdbx_description
1 polymer ?
#
loop_
_entity_poly.entity_id
_entity_poly.type
_entity_poly.pdbx_seq_one_letter_code
_entity_poly.pdbx_strand_id
1 'polypeptide(L)'
;MSIKKEQGRTLTKNQALVLGALSAASQPLGAYSLLEQLRDQGFKAPLQVYRALDQLIELKLVHRLESLNAWTVCCGDHHRDTPVFAICDDCGSVTEHFDKELSSGITSLSQRSGFVPDRSIIEIHGQCDKCVGV
;
A
#
# COMPACT_ATOMS: atom_id res chain seq x y z
N MET A 1 0.57 -17.86 -11.60
CA MET A 1 0.57 -16.58 -10.96
C MET A 1 1.98 -16.06 -10.80
N SER A 2 2.31 -15.14 -11.64
CA SER A 2 3.67 -14.61 -11.68
C SER A 2 4.04 -13.84 -10.42
N ILE A 3 3.07 -13.29 -9.71
CA ILE A 3 3.36 -12.52 -8.51
C ILE A 3 4.03 -13.34 -7.42
N LYS A 4 3.88 -14.66 -7.48
CA LYS A 4 4.48 -15.52 -6.46
C LYS A 4 5.99 -15.53 -6.49
N LYS A 5 6.57 -15.13 -7.61
CA LYS A 5 8.01 -15.14 -7.76
C LYS A 5 8.59 -13.75 -7.87
N GLU A 6 7.88 -12.81 -7.31
CA GLU A 6 8.32 -11.42 -7.35
C GLU A 6 9.73 -11.31 -6.80
N GLN A 7 10.60 -10.66 -7.56
CA GLN A 7 11.98 -10.40 -7.15
C GLN A 7 12.74 -11.67 -6.77
N GLY A 8 12.41 -12.78 -7.40
CA GLY A 8 13.09 -14.04 -7.16
C GLY A 8 12.69 -14.74 -5.89
N ARG A 9 11.62 -14.30 -5.25
CA ARG A 9 11.14 -14.89 -4.01
C ARG A 9 9.80 -15.54 -4.23
N THR A 10 9.58 -16.60 -3.46
CA THR A 10 8.28 -17.29 -3.45
C THR A 10 7.53 -16.85 -2.20
N LEU A 11 6.30 -16.38 -2.40
CA LEU A 11 5.47 -15.96 -1.28
C LEU A 11 4.92 -17.16 -0.54
N THR A 12 4.72 -17.01 0.76
CA THR A 12 4.01 -18.02 1.54
C THR A 12 2.54 -18.03 1.11
N LYS A 13 1.82 -19.08 1.53
CA LYS A 13 0.40 -19.17 1.23
C LYS A 13 -0.36 -17.94 1.74
N ASN A 14 -0.11 -17.56 2.98
CA ASN A 14 -0.82 -16.42 3.56
C ASN A 14 -0.47 -15.11 2.85
N GLN A 15 0.81 -14.92 2.53
CA GLN A 15 1.21 -13.72 1.78
C GLN A 15 0.52 -13.66 0.43
N ALA A 16 0.49 -14.79 -0.29
CA ALA A 16 -0.13 -14.82 -1.60
C ALA A 16 -1.62 -14.55 -1.53
N LEU A 17 -2.29 -15.06 -0.51
CA LEU A 17 -3.72 -14.85 -0.34
C LEU A 17 -4.05 -13.39 -0.04
N VAL A 18 -3.28 -12.76 0.84
CA VAL A 18 -3.49 -11.36 1.17
C VAL A 18 -3.19 -10.48 -0.04
N LEU A 19 -2.08 -10.75 -0.72
CA LEU A 19 -1.73 -9.96 -1.89
C LEU A 19 -2.79 -10.10 -2.98
N GLY A 20 -3.31 -11.31 -3.18
CA GLY A 20 -4.36 -11.55 -4.16
C GLY A 20 -5.63 -10.78 -3.83
N ALA A 21 -6.04 -10.76 -2.57
CA ALA A 21 -7.22 -10.02 -2.16
C ALA A 21 -7.06 -8.54 -2.38
N LEU A 22 -5.89 -8.00 -2.05
CA LEU A 22 -5.62 -6.58 -2.28
C LEU A 22 -5.57 -6.25 -3.75
N SER A 23 -4.99 -7.15 -4.56
CA SER A 23 -4.90 -6.92 -6.01
C SER A 23 -6.27 -6.90 -6.67
N ALA A 24 -7.20 -7.72 -6.17
CA ALA A 24 -8.54 -7.78 -6.74
C ALA A 24 -9.42 -6.63 -6.28
N ALA A 25 -9.05 -5.95 -5.22
CA ALA A 25 -9.85 -4.85 -4.69
C ALA A 25 -9.60 -3.59 -5.49
N SER A 26 -10.65 -2.80 -5.67
CA SER A 26 -10.54 -1.50 -6.34
C SER A 26 -10.16 -0.39 -5.36
N GLN A 27 -10.17 -0.66 -4.08
CA GLN A 27 -9.88 0.30 -3.03
C GLN A 27 -8.97 -0.35 -1.99
N PRO A 28 -8.24 0.45 -1.21
CA PRO A 28 -7.47 -0.12 -0.11
C PRO A 28 -8.39 -0.87 0.87
N LEU A 29 -7.85 -1.90 1.49
CA LEU A 29 -8.61 -2.74 2.41
C LEU A 29 -8.01 -2.69 3.81
N GLY A 30 -8.87 -2.67 4.82
CA GLY A 30 -8.46 -2.79 6.20
C GLY A 30 -8.21 -4.25 6.57
N ALA A 31 -7.57 -4.45 7.73
CA ALA A 31 -7.21 -5.80 8.15
C ALA A 31 -8.43 -6.66 8.41
N TYR A 32 -9.48 -6.08 8.97
CA TYR A 32 -10.68 -6.86 9.26
C TYR A 32 -11.44 -7.24 8.00
N SER A 33 -11.44 -6.36 6.98
CA SER A 33 -12.00 -6.73 5.69
C SER A 33 -11.25 -7.90 5.08
N LEU A 34 -9.93 -7.87 5.16
CA LEU A 34 -9.11 -8.96 4.65
C LEU A 34 -9.38 -10.25 5.40
N LEU A 35 -9.47 -10.16 6.72
CA LEU A 35 -9.78 -11.33 7.53
C LEU A 35 -11.10 -11.95 7.12
N GLU A 36 -12.12 -11.12 6.93
CA GLU A 36 -13.44 -11.60 6.54
C GLU A 36 -13.39 -12.30 5.20
N GLN A 37 -12.71 -11.69 4.21
CA GLN A 37 -12.61 -12.27 2.89
C GLN A 37 -11.84 -13.58 2.86
N LEU A 38 -10.89 -13.74 3.78
CA LEU A 38 -9.99 -14.88 3.75
C LEU A 38 -10.30 -15.93 4.82
N ARG A 39 -11.43 -15.78 5.50
CA ARG A 39 -11.82 -16.76 6.51
C ARG A 39 -11.87 -18.18 5.97
N ASP A 40 -12.42 -18.34 4.79
CA ASP A 40 -12.55 -19.65 4.17
C ASP A 40 -11.21 -20.22 3.72
N GLN A 41 -10.17 -19.40 3.72
CA GLN A 41 -8.84 -19.81 3.28
C GLN A 41 -7.91 -20.11 4.44
N GLY A 42 -8.44 -20.16 5.65
CA GLY A 42 -7.65 -20.52 6.82
C GLY A 42 -7.27 -19.37 7.72
N PHE A 43 -7.66 -18.16 7.41
CA PHE A 43 -7.40 -17.02 8.30
C PHE A 43 -8.45 -16.99 9.40
N LYS A 44 -7.98 -16.98 10.66
CA LYS A 44 -8.89 -17.03 11.80
C LYS A 44 -8.74 -15.88 12.76
N ALA A 45 -7.65 -15.15 12.68
CA ALA A 45 -7.36 -14.08 13.62
C ALA A 45 -6.68 -12.93 12.91
N PRO A 46 -6.94 -11.69 13.39
CA PRO A 46 -6.31 -10.51 12.77
C PRO A 46 -4.80 -10.57 12.73
N LEU A 47 -4.17 -11.19 13.73
CA LEU A 47 -2.71 -11.27 13.78
C LEU A 47 -2.14 -11.95 12.53
N GLN A 48 -2.83 -12.96 12.01
CA GLN A 48 -2.37 -13.63 10.80
C GLN A 48 -2.34 -12.65 9.61
N VAL A 49 -3.36 -11.79 9.53
CA VAL A 49 -3.43 -10.78 8.48
C VAL A 49 -2.31 -9.77 8.64
N TYR A 50 -2.13 -9.25 9.85
CA TYR A 50 -1.10 -8.24 10.10
C TYR A 50 0.30 -8.78 9.80
N ARG A 51 0.57 -10.02 10.16
CA ARG A 51 1.87 -10.61 9.87
C ARG A 51 2.14 -10.70 8.37
N ALA A 52 1.12 -11.14 7.62
CA ALA A 52 1.28 -11.22 6.17
C ALA A 52 1.48 -9.83 5.57
N LEU A 53 0.71 -8.85 6.04
CA LEU A 53 0.83 -7.47 5.55
C LEU A 53 2.20 -6.89 5.84
N ASP A 54 2.71 -7.07 7.06
CA ASP A 54 4.03 -6.55 7.41
C ASP A 54 5.12 -7.15 6.52
N GLN A 55 5.01 -8.44 6.26
CA GLN A 55 5.98 -9.11 5.39
C GLN A 55 5.89 -8.61 3.95
N LEU A 56 4.67 -8.37 3.47
CA LEU A 56 4.48 -7.83 2.12
C LEU A 56 5.01 -6.41 1.99
N ILE A 57 4.91 -5.62 3.05
CA ILE A 57 5.48 -4.28 3.06
C ILE A 57 7.00 -4.37 2.97
N GLU A 58 7.61 -5.28 3.71
CA GLU A 58 9.06 -5.47 3.64
C GLU A 58 9.52 -5.90 2.26
N LEU A 59 8.68 -6.67 1.56
CA LEU A 59 8.98 -7.07 0.19
C LEU A 59 8.68 -5.98 -0.83
N LYS A 60 8.16 -4.85 -0.38
CA LYS A 60 7.82 -3.69 -1.21
C LYS A 60 6.70 -3.98 -2.20
N LEU A 61 5.82 -4.88 -1.85
CA LEU A 61 4.67 -5.23 -2.68
C LEU A 61 3.38 -4.55 -2.24
N VAL A 62 3.35 -4.03 -1.03
CA VAL A 62 2.15 -3.45 -0.43
C VAL A 62 2.53 -2.16 0.30
N HIS A 63 1.64 -1.19 0.27
CA HIS A 63 1.77 0.05 1.03
C HIS A 63 0.66 0.13 2.06
N ARG A 64 1.00 0.69 3.22
CA ARG A 64 0.01 0.98 4.24
C ARG A 64 -0.34 2.46 4.20
N LEU A 65 -1.62 2.77 4.17
CA LEU A 65 -2.11 4.13 4.26
C LEU A 65 -2.51 4.38 5.70
N GLU A 66 -1.65 5.10 6.41
CA GLU A 66 -1.82 5.28 7.86
C GLU A 66 -3.12 5.97 8.21
N SER A 67 -3.48 6.99 7.46
CA SER A 67 -4.68 7.76 7.77
C SER A 67 -5.96 6.94 7.61
N LEU A 68 -5.93 5.93 6.75
CA LEU A 68 -7.09 5.08 6.51
C LEU A 68 -7.02 3.77 7.27
N ASN A 69 -5.87 3.47 7.86
CA ASN A 69 -5.61 2.15 8.46
C ASN A 69 -5.96 1.05 7.46
N ALA A 70 -5.46 1.19 6.24
CA ALA A 70 -5.77 0.28 5.14
C ALA A 70 -4.53 0.05 4.32
N TRP A 71 -4.56 -0.99 3.51
CA TRP A 71 -3.41 -1.42 2.71
C TRP A 71 -3.80 -1.50 1.25
N THR A 72 -2.82 -1.26 0.38
CA THR A 72 -3.02 -1.33 -1.06
C THR A 72 -1.77 -1.89 -1.73
N VAL A 73 -1.97 -2.53 -2.87
CA VAL A 73 -0.87 -3.11 -3.64
C VAL A 73 -0.04 -2.00 -4.28
N CYS A 74 1.28 -2.17 -4.27
CA CYS A 74 2.16 -1.26 -4.99
C CYS A 74 1.87 -1.36 -6.49
N CYS A 75 1.79 -0.23 -7.16
CA CYS A 75 1.32 -0.21 -8.54
C CYS A 75 2.39 -0.56 -9.57
N GLY A 76 3.65 -0.82 -9.18
CA GLY A 76 4.64 -1.20 -10.19
C GLY A 76 6.07 -1.10 -9.72
N ASP A 77 6.94 -0.72 -10.64
CA ASP A 77 8.38 -0.77 -10.45
C ASP A 77 8.97 0.50 -9.85
N HIS A 78 8.23 1.17 -8.98
CA HIS A 78 8.64 2.46 -8.43
C HIS A 78 9.12 2.32 -6.99
N HIS A 79 9.88 1.26 -6.72
CA HIS A 79 10.30 0.97 -5.34
C HIS A 79 11.22 2.01 -4.74
N ARG A 80 11.89 2.79 -5.58
CA ARG A 80 12.81 3.83 -5.13
C ARG A 80 12.15 5.19 -5.02
N ASP A 81 10.97 5.32 -5.59
CA ASP A 81 10.25 6.59 -5.57
C ASP A 81 9.31 6.64 -4.38
N THR A 82 9.03 7.86 -3.93
CA THR A 82 8.07 8.07 -2.86
C THR A 82 6.67 8.04 -3.46
N PRO A 83 5.83 7.08 -3.09
CA PRO A 83 4.45 7.08 -3.58
C PRO A 83 3.65 8.19 -2.94
N VAL A 84 2.79 8.81 -3.73
CA VAL A 84 1.88 9.84 -3.27
C VAL A 84 0.46 9.32 -3.46
N PHE A 85 -0.31 9.28 -2.38
CA PHE A 85 -1.69 8.84 -2.45
C PHE A 85 -2.61 10.04 -2.28
N ALA A 86 -3.48 10.26 -3.27
CA ALA A 86 -4.51 11.28 -3.20
C ALA A 86 -5.79 10.60 -2.76
N ILE A 87 -6.32 11.05 -1.63
CA ILE A 87 -7.46 10.41 -0.98
C ILE A 87 -8.62 11.38 -0.97
N CYS A 88 -9.74 10.98 -1.56
CA CYS A 88 -10.95 11.80 -1.54
C CYS A 88 -11.71 11.55 -0.25
N ASP A 89 -11.89 12.59 0.55
CA ASP A 89 -12.61 12.45 1.82
C ASP A 89 -14.11 12.26 1.62
N ASP A 90 -14.62 12.61 0.43
CA ASP A 90 -16.06 12.51 0.18
C ASP A 90 -16.46 11.14 -0.34
N CYS A 91 -15.79 10.64 -1.38
CA CYS A 91 -16.18 9.37 -1.98
C CYS A 91 -15.25 8.22 -1.64
N GLY A 92 -14.11 8.50 -0.98
CA GLY A 92 -13.19 7.46 -0.57
C GLY A 92 -12.26 6.96 -1.65
N SER A 93 -12.29 7.54 -2.85
CA SER A 93 -11.40 7.08 -3.92
C SER A 93 -9.96 7.42 -3.56
N VAL A 94 -9.06 6.52 -3.96
CA VAL A 94 -7.64 6.66 -3.70
C VAL A 94 -6.89 6.42 -5.00
N THR A 95 -5.98 7.34 -5.34
CA THR A 95 -5.13 7.18 -6.51
C THR A 95 -3.67 7.28 -6.08
N GLU A 96 -2.82 6.51 -6.73
CA GLU A 96 -1.39 6.48 -6.43
C GLU A 96 -0.64 7.19 -7.55
N HIS A 97 0.29 8.06 -7.16
CA HIS A 97 1.07 8.87 -8.11
C HIS A 97 2.54 8.79 -7.77
N PHE A 98 3.37 8.97 -8.80
CA PHE A 98 4.81 9.05 -8.63
C PHE A 98 5.32 10.26 -9.38
N ASP A 99 6.20 11.01 -8.75
CA ASP A 99 6.77 12.22 -9.33
C ASP A 99 8.25 12.24 -8.97
N LYS A 100 9.10 12.27 -10.00
CA LYS A 100 10.54 12.19 -9.77
C LYS A 100 11.08 13.40 -9.05
N GLU A 101 10.54 14.58 -9.34
CA GLU A 101 10.98 15.78 -8.66
C GLU A 101 10.63 15.74 -7.18
N LEU A 102 9.45 15.26 -6.88
CA LEU A 102 9.03 15.14 -5.50
C LEU A 102 9.89 14.11 -4.76
N SER A 103 10.13 12.98 -5.38
CA SER A 103 10.99 11.95 -4.78
C SER A 103 12.40 12.48 -4.55
N SER A 104 12.94 13.21 -5.51
CA SER A 104 14.24 13.85 -5.35
C SER A 104 14.25 14.84 -4.22
N GLY A 105 13.17 15.61 -4.08
CA GLY A 105 13.05 16.56 -2.98
C GLY A 105 13.08 15.91 -1.63
N ILE A 106 12.38 14.78 -1.50
CA ILE A 106 12.37 14.03 -0.25
C ILE A 106 13.77 13.50 0.07
N THR A 107 14.45 12.96 -0.93
CA THR A 107 15.82 12.47 -0.76
C THR A 107 16.76 13.61 -0.32
N SER A 108 16.65 14.76 -0.98
CA SER A 108 17.48 15.92 -0.67
C SER A 108 17.20 16.41 0.76
N LEU A 109 15.94 16.47 1.12
CA LEU A 109 15.56 16.90 2.48
C LEU A 109 16.14 15.95 3.53
N SER A 110 16.04 14.66 3.28
CA SER A 110 16.57 13.66 4.21
C SER A 110 18.08 13.80 4.37
N GLN A 111 18.78 14.02 3.26
CA GLN A 111 20.23 14.18 3.30
C GLN A 111 20.64 15.43 4.07
N ARG A 112 19.93 16.53 3.84
CA ARG A 112 20.24 17.79 4.52
C ARG A 112 20.00 17.72 6.01
N SER A 113 18.99 16.95 6.43
CA SER A 113 18.66 16.83 7.85
C SER A 113 19.45 15.72 8.54
N GLY A 114 20.23 14.94 7.79
CA GLY A 114 20.96 13.81 8.37
C GLY A 114 20.07 12.64 8.73
N PHE A 115 18.87 12.60 8.17
CA PHE A 115 17.90 11.56 8.46
C PHE A 115 17.96 10.48 7.40
N VAL A 116 17.95 9.22 7.82
CA VAL A 116 17.98 8.10 6.91
C VAL A 116 16.58 7.46 6.94
N PRO A 117 15.74 7.71 5.91
CA PRO A 117 14.40 7.15 5.92
C PRO A 117 14.42 5.67 5.59
N ASP A 118 13.57 4.93 6.26
CA ASP A 118 13.36 3.52 5.93
C ASP A 118 12.42 3.41 4.74
N ARG A 119 11.34 4.19 4.78
CA ARG A 119 10.42 4.30 3.67
C ARG A 119 9.69 5.64 3.77
N SER A 120 9.21 6.10 2.64
CA SER A 120 8.50 7.39 2.59
C SER A 120 7.18 7.20 1.86
N ILE A 121 6.11 7.69 2.44
CA ILE A 121 4.77 7.66 1.85
C ILE A 121 4.12 9.00 2.11
N ILE A 122 3.51 9.57 1.07
CA ILE A 122 2.81 10.84 1.20
C ILE A 122 1.32 10.59 0.99
N GLU A 123 0.51 11.12 1.89
CA GLU A 123 -0.94 11.04 1.79
C GLU A 123 -1.50 12.46 1.73
N ILE A 124 -2.30 12.71 0.68
CA ILE A 124 -2.93 14.01 0.48
C ILE A 124 -4.43 13.81 0.55
N HIS A 125 -5.08 14.56 1.42
CA HIS A 125 -6.52 14.47 1.62
C HIS A 125 -7.22 15.67 1.00
N GLY A 126 -8.34 15.42 0.34
CA GLY A 126 -9.10 16.50 -0.28
C GLY A 126 -10.31 15.96 -0.99
N GLN A 127 -10.65 16.55 -2.11
CA GLN A 127 -11.79 16.13 -2.93
C GLN A 127 -11.30 15.80 -4.33
N CYS A 128 -11.78 14.68 -4.88
CA CYS A 128 -11.44 14.31 -6.24
C CYS A 128 -12.23 15.20 -7.22
N ASP A 129 -11.87 15.12 -8.50
CA ASP A 129 -12.48 15.96 -9.53
C ASP A 129 -13.99 15.73 -9.66
N LYS A 130 -14.48 14.56 -9.28
CA LYS A 130 -15.90 14.27 -9.33
C LYS A 130 -16.66 14.83 -8.14
N CYS A 131 -15.99 15.12 -7.06
CA CYS A 131 -16.62 15.62 -5.84
C CYS A 131 -16.47 17.12 -5.65
N VAL A 132 -15.44 17.71 -6.27
CA VAL A 132 -15.20 19.15 -6.16
C VAL A 132 -16.36 19.91 -6.80
N GLY A 133 -16.88 20.89 -6.07
CA GLY A 133 -17.93 21.74 -6.60
C GLY A 133 -19.32 21.15 -6.58
N VAL A 134 -19.47 19.98 -5.96
CA VAL A 134 -20.79 19.33 -5.84
C VAL A 134 -21.49 19.76 -4.56
#